data_35eb9810b7773dff569d2729f7fca944
#
_entry.id   35eb9810b7773dff569d2729f7fca944
#
_cell.length_a   1.000
_cell.length_b   1.000
_cell.length_c   1.000
_cell.angle_alpha   90.00
_cell.angle_beta   90.00
_cell.angle_gamma   90.00
#
_symmetry.space_group_name_H-M   'P 1'
#
loop_
_entity.id
_entity.type
_entity.pdbx_description
1 polymer ?
#
loop_
_entity_poly.entity_id
_entity_poly.type
_entity_poly.pdbx_seq_one_letter_code
_entity_poly.pdbx_strand_id
1 'polypeptide(L)'
;MQKSKQTVCTAALIVINMGIFFLLSFLGNPENAVFMIKYGAMYPPLIFEDTQYYRLITCIFLHFGIDHLMNNMVMLGALGWNLEKEIGSFKFLLIYFVSGIGANLISLAMDFYTGNLAVSAGASGAIFGLLGALLWVVIRNRGKVGRLTGRGILFMVLLSLYFGFTSTGVDNAAHVGGLICGFLTAVLLYHGRNVPRQEV
;
A
#
# COMPACT_ATOMS: atom_id res chain seq x y z
N MET A 1 -4.99 -33.10 0.26
CA MET A 1 -3.99 -32.16 -0.31
C MET A 1 -4.60 -30.77 -0.35
N GLN A 2 -4.14 -29.86 0.50
CA GLN A 2 -4.60 -28.47 0.48
C GLN A 2 -3.94 -27.80 -0.75
N LYS A 3 -4.74 -27.43 -1.78
CA LYS A 3 -4.23 -26.68 -2.94
C LYS A 3 -3.48 -25.45 -2.42
N SER A 4 -2.19 -25.36 -2.72
CA SER A 4 -1.41 -24.16 -2.46
C SER A 4 -2.14 -22.97 -3.10
N LYS A 5 -2.62 -22.03 -2.29
CA LYS A 5 -3.18 -20.79 -2.82
C LYS A 5 -2.07 -20.07 -3.58
N GLN A 6 -2.27 -19.85 -4.87
CA GLN A 6 -1.31 -19.12 -5.70
C GLN A 6 -1.34 -17.64 -5.32
N THR A 7 -0.17 -17.03 -5.24
CA THR A 7 0.01 -15.60 -4.91
C THR A 7 0.28 -14.81 -6.19
N VAL A 8 -0.69 -14.84 -7.10
CA VAL A 8 -0.56 -14.28 -8.45
C VAL A 8 -0.69 -12.76 -8.45
N CYS A 9 -1.55 -12.22 -7.55
CA CYS A 9 -1.84 -10.79 -7.55
C CYS A 9 -0.68 -9.96 -7.01
N THR A 10 0.02 -10.44 -5.99
CA THR A 10 1.25 -9.79 -5.49
C THR A 10 2.30 -9.69 -6.60
N ALA A 11 2.56 -10.81 -7.31
CA ALA A 11 3.50 -10.81 -8.42
C ALA A 11 3.05 -9.89 -9.57
N ALA A 12 1.77 -9.92 -9.92
CA ALA A 12 1.20 -9.06 -10.96
C ALA A 12 1.36 -7.57 -10.61
N LEU A 13 1.04 -7.17 -9.37
CA LEU A 13 1.22 -5.78 -8.93
C LEU A 13 2.69 -5.35 -9.00
N ILE A 14 3.64 -6.20 -8.60
CA ILE A 14 5.07 -5.92 -8.73
C ILE A 14 5.45 -5.71 -10.20
N VAL A 15 5.06 -6.63 -11.08
CA VAL A 15 5.37 -6.54 -12.52
C VAL A 15 4.76 -5.28 -13.15
N ILE A 16 3.51 -4.94 -12.80
CA ILE A 16 2.84 -3.73 -13.30
C ILE A 16 3.58 -2.46 -12.87
N ASN A 17 3.91 -2.34 -11.57
CA ASN A 17 4.64 -1.17 -11.07
C ASN A 17 6.01 -1.02 -11.72
N MET A 18 6.77 -2.11 -11.83
CA MET A 18 8.07 -2.13 -12.51
C MET A 18 7.92 -1.78 -14.00
N GLY A 19 6.94 -2.36 -14.69
CA GLY A 19 6.68 -2.10 -16.11
C GLY A 19 6.34 -0.64 -16.38
N ILE A 20 5.45 -0.05 -15.56
CA ILE A 20 5.10 1.39 -15.65
C ILE A 20 6.33 2.27 -15.39
N PHE A 21 7.12 1.97 -14.37
CA PHE A 21 8.31 2.74 -14.04
C PHE A 21 9.32 2.74 -15.18
N PHE A 22 9.66 1.56 -15.73
CA PHE A 22 10.62 1.48 -16.83
C PHE A 22 10.10 2.13 -18.12
N LEU A 23 8.80 1.99 -18.40
CA LEU A 23 8.18 2.71 -19.52
C LEU A 23 8.32 4.23 -19.34
N LEU A 24 8.00 4.77 -18.17
CA LEU A 24 8.13 6.21 -17.90
C LEU A 24 9.59 6.66 -17.91
N SER A 25 10.52 5.85 -17.42
CA SER A 25 11.96 6.14 -17.48
C SER A 25 12.49 6.21 -18.92
N PHE A 26 11.88 5.45 -19.83
CA PHE A 26 12.21 5.54 -21.25
C PHE A 26 11.62 6.82 -21.90
N LEU A 27 10.45 7.29 -21.43
CA LEU A 27 9.76 8.49 -21.96
C LEU A 27 10.28 9.81 -21.38
N GLY A 28 10.96 9.77 -20.24
CA GLY A 28 11.46 10.98 -19.56
C GLY A 28 12.05 10.71 -18.20
N ASN A 29 12.00 11.70 -17.31
CA ASN A 29 12.56 11.60 -15.96
C ASN A 29 11.46 11.41 -14.90
N PRO A 30 11.31 10.20 -14.30
CA PRO A 30 10.34 9.96 -13.23
C PRO A 30 10.62 10.73 -11.91
N GLU A 31 11.78 11.37 -11.75
CA GLU A 31 12.06 12.20 -10.58
C GLU A 31 11.51 13.63 -10.74
N ASN A 32 11.12 14.01 -11.96
CA ASN A 32 10.56 15.33 -12.24
C ASN A 32 9.06 15.38 -11.91
N ALA A 33 8.66 16.26 -10.99
CA ALA A 33 7.27 16.37 -10.53
C ALA A 33 6.30 16.74 -11.67
N VAL A 34 6.68 17.65 -12.58
CA VAL A 34 5.84 18.06 -13.72
C VAL A 34 5.62 16.90 -14.67
N PHE A 35 6.66 16.10 -14.92
CA PHE A 35 6.55 14.87 -15.70
C PHE A 35 5.60 13.89 -15.03
N MET A 36 5.73 13.68 -13.74
CA MET A 36 4.87 12.75 -12.99
C MET A 36 3.40 13.20 -12.95
N ILE A 37 3.14 14.50 -12.82
CA ILE A 37 1.79 15.09 -12.93
C ILE A 37 1.19 14.78 -14.31
N LYS A 38 1.96 14.94 -15.39
CA LYS A 38 1.51 14.64 -16.75
C LYS A 38 1.04 13.19 -16.90
N TYR A 39 1.67 12.24 -16.18
CA TYR A 39 1.38 10.81 -16.26
C TYR A 39 0.47 10.29 -15.14
N GLY A 40 -0.15 11.15 -14.35
CA GLY A 40 -1.22 10.76 -13.42
C GLY A 40 -0.83 10.70 -11.95
N ALA A 41 0.28 11.34 -11.53
CA ALA A 41 0.56 11.56 -10.12
C ALA A 41 -0.54 12.40 -9.46
N MET A 42 -0.79 12.15 -8.18
CA MET A 42 -1.75 12.92 -7.40
C MET A 42 -1.23 14.36 -7.23
N TYR A 43 -2.06 15.33 -7.60
CA TYR A 43 -1.79 16.75 -7.44
C TYR A 43 -3.09 17.47 -7.08
N PRO A 44 -3.20 18.06 -5.87
CA PRO A 44 -4.45 18.59 -5.34
C PRO A 44 -5.20 19.54 -6.29
N PRO A 45 -4.58 20.53 -6.95
CA PRO A 45 -5.30 21.44 -7.85
C PRO A 45 -6.04 20.70 -8.98
N LEU A 46 -5.40 19.72 -9.63
CA LEU A 46 -6.04 18.98 -10.74
C LEU A 46 -7.20 18.08 -10.27
N ILE A 47 -7.21 17.72 -8.99
CA ILE A 47 -8.31 16.92 -8.42
C ILE A 47 -9.48 17.84 -8.05
N PHE A 48 -9.22 18.99 -7.44
CA PHE A 48 -10.27 19.88 -6.96
C PHE A 48 -10.85 20.78 -8.06
N GLU A 49 -10.01 21.30 -8.95
CA GLU A 49 -10.41 22.25 -9.98
C GLU A 49 -10.82 21.55 -11.27
N ASP A 50 -10.04 20.54 -11.71
CA ASP A 50 -10.25 19.84 -12.97
C ASP A 50 -10.98 18.49 -12.83
N THR A 51 -11.38 18.11 -11.61
CA THR A 51 -12.12 16.86 -11.31
C THR A 51 -11.40 15.58 -11.77
N GLN A 52 -10.05 15.57 -11.81
CA GLN A 52 -9.25 14.45 -12.27
C GLN A 52 -9.11 13.35 -11.19
N TYR A 53 -10.23 12.80 -10.71
CA TYR A 53 -10.28 11.81 -9.61
C TYR A 53 -9.56 10.49 -9.93
N TYR A 54 -9.33 10.17 -11.21
CA TYR A 54 -8.58 8.99 -11.61
C TYR A 54 -7.15 8.98 -11.01
N ARG A 55 -6.60 10.15 -10.68
CA ARG A 55 -5.28 10.31 -10.06
C ARG A 55 -5.17 9.65 -8.69
N LEU A 56 -6.29 9.46 -7.98
CA LEU A 56 -6.33 8.71 -6.72
C LEU A 56 -5.98 7.23 -6.90
N ILE A 57 -6.07 6.72 -8.12
CA ILE A 57 -5.73 5.34 -8.46
C ILE A 57 -4.40 5.28 -9.23
N THR A 58 -4.22 6.13 -10.24
CA THR A 58 -3.02 6.06 -11.09
C THR A 58 -1.74 6.35 -10.34
N CYS A 59 -1.77 7.26 -9.37
CA CYS A 59 -0.61 7.59 -8.54
C CYS A 59 -0.05 6.39 -7.76
N ILE A 60 -0.88 5.37 -7.44
CA ILE A 60 -0.45 4.15 -6.73
C ILE A 60 0.60 3.35 -7.53
N PHE A 61 0.62 3.52 -8.85
CA PHE A 61 1.51 2.80 -9.76
C PHE A 61 2.73 3.61 -10.21
N LEU A 62 2.84 4.87 -9.79
CA LEU A 62 3.92 5.77 -10.15
C LEU A 62 4.96 5.86 -9.03
N HIS A 63 6.26 6.02 -9.39
CA HIS A 63 7.32 6.08 -8.40
C HIS A 63 8.36 7.15 -8.75
N PHE A 64 8.71 7.99 -7.77
CA PHE A 64 9.79 8.98 -7.90
C PHE A 64 11.16 8.31 -7.72
N GLY A 65 11.77 7.90 -8.83
CA GLY A 65 13.09 7.28 -8.84
C GLY A 65 13.12 5.79 -8.50
N ILE A 66 14.27 5.17 -8.82
CA ILE A 66 14.45 3.72 -8.70
C ILE A 66 14.45 3.24 -7.24
N ASP A 67 15.03 4.02 -6.32
CA ASP A 67 15.10 3.62 -4.91
C ASP A 67 13.71 3.57 -4.28
N HIS A 68 12.84 4.53 -4.63
CA HIS A 68 11.43 4.53 -4.20
C HIS A 68 10.69 3.30 -4.72
N LEU A 69 10.84 2.97 -6.02
CA LEU A 69 10.26 1.77 -6.59
C LEU A 69 10.76 0.52 -5.86
N MET A 70 12.07 0.35 -5.73
CA MET A 70 12.67 -0.86 -5.15
C MET A 70 12.22 -1.09 -3.72
N ASN A 71 12.21 -0.05 -2.89
CA ASN A 71 11.72 -0.12 -1.51
C ASN A 71 10.25 -0.58 -1.46
N ASN A 72 9.39 -0.01 -2.32
CA ASN A 72 7.99 -0.42 -2.40
C ASN A 72 7.85 -1.87 -2.88
N MET A 73 8.57 -2.30 -3.91
CA MET A 73 8.46 -3.67 -4.46
C MET A 73 8.96 -4.73 -3.47
N VAL A 74 10.03 -4.46 -2.74
CA VAL A 74 10.53 -5.36 -1.67
C VAL A 74 9.48 -5.50 -0.57
N MET A 75 8.90 -4.39 -0.10
CA MET A 75 7.86 -4.41 0.93
C MET A 75 6.58 -5.07 0.43
N LEU A 76 6.13 -4.76 -0.80
CA LEU A 76 4.97 -5.40 -1.41
C LEU A 76 5.17 -6.91 -1.52
N GLY A 77 6.35 -7.39 -1.94
CA GLY A 77 6.68 -8.81 -1.99
C GLY A 77 6.65 -9.44 -0.60
N ALA A 78 7.37 -8.86 0.36
CA ALA A 78 7.47 -9.42 1.71
C ALA A 78 6.11 -9.52 2.44
N LEU A 79 5.25 -8.52 2.31
CA LEU A 79 3.95 -8.47 2.98
C LEU A 79 2.86 -9.14 2.16
N GLY A 80 2.81 -8.84 0.86
CA GLY A 80 1.76 -9.25 -0.04
C GLY A 80 1.68 -10.77 -0.17
N TRP A 81 2.80 -11.48 -0.39
CA TRP A 81 2.79 -12.95 -0.46
C TRP A 81 2.24 -13.62 0.78
N ASN A 82 2.57 -13.11 1.97
CA ASN A 82 2.07 -13.67 3.22
C ASN A 82 0.57 -13.40 3.39
N LEU A 83 0.12 -12.17 3.10
CA LEU A 83 -1.28 -11.79 3.24
C LEU A 83 -2.15 -12.46 2.17
N GLU A 84 -1.75 -12.41 0.89
CA GLU A 84 -2.52 -13.01 -0.22
C GLU A 84 -2.70 -14.52 -0.02
N LYS A 85 -1.64 -15.24 0.40
CA LYS A 85 -1.72 -16.66 0.72
C LYS A 85 -2.70 -16.95 1.85
N GLU A 86 -2.80 -16.07 2.83
CA GLU A 86 -3.66 -16.22 3.98
C GLU A 86 -5.14 -15.96 3.64
N ILE A 87 -5.43 -14.79 3.06
CA ILE A 87 -6.81 -14.32 2.88
C ILE A 87 -7.37 -14.60 1.47
N GLY A 88 -6.52 -14.92 0.49
CA GLY A 88 -6.86 -15.12 -0.92
C GLY A 88 -6.76 -13.84 -1.74
N SER A 89 -6.59 -14.00 -3.06
CA SER A 89 -6.26 -12.93 -4.01
C SER A 89 -7.32 -11.83 -4.07
N PHE A 90 -8.61 -12.19 -4.06
CA PHE A 90 -9.69 -11.19 -4.14
C PHE A 90 -9.69 -10.24 -2.93
N LYS A 91 -9.64 -10.78 -1.71
CA LYS A 91 -9.60 -9.95 -0.48
C LYS A 91 -8.30 -9.14 -0.39
N PHE A 92 -7.19 -9.72 -0.84
CA PHE A 92 -5.90 -9.04 -0.91
C PHE A 92 -5.98 -7.79 -1.82
N LEU A 93 -6.49 -7.94 -3.05
CA LEU A 93 -6.66 -6.81 -3.98
C LEU A 93 -7.60 -5.76 -3.43
N LEU A 94 -8.73 -6.19 -2.83
CA LEU A 94 -9.67 -5.25 -2.22
C LEU A 94 -9.02 -4.42 -1.11
N ILE A 95 -8.25 -5.07 -0.21
CA ILE A 95 -7.49 -4.37 0.82
C ILE A 95 -6.46 -3.42 0.19
N TYR A 96 -5.71 -3.87 -0.81
CA TYR A 96 -4.68 -3.06 -1.48
C TYR A 96 -5.27 -1.78 -2.06
N PHE A 97 -6.34 -1.88 -2.85
CA PHE A 97 -6.94 -0.72 -3.52
C PHE A 97 -7.72 0.17 -2.56
N VAL A 98 -8.51 -0.39 -1.65
CA VAL A 98 -9.25 0.41 -0.65
C VAL A 98 -8.28 1.19 0.24
N SER A 99 -7.17 0.56 0.65
CA SER A 99 -6.15 1.23 1.44
C SER A 99 -5.40 2.29 0.66
N GLY A 100 -5.01 2.01 -0.58
CA GLY A 100 -4.30 2.96 -1.42
C GLY A 100 -5.15 4.19 -1.74
N ILE A 101 -6.41 3.99 -2.14
CA ILE A 101 -7.34 5.10 -2.38
C ILE A 101 -7.64 5.85 -1.08
N GLY A 102 -7.89 5.14 0.02
CA GLY A 102 -8.14 5.76 1.33
C GLY A 102 -6.94 6.55 1.84
N ALA A 103 -5.72 6.05 1.63
CA ALA A 103 -4.48 6.76 1.91
C ALA A 103 -4.40 8.09 1.15
N ASN A 104 -4.66 8.04 -0.16
CA ASN A 104 -4.64 9.22 -1.03
C ASN A 104 -5.73 10.24 -0.67
N LEU A 105 -6.93 9.78 -0.27
CA LEU A 105 -7.99 10.68 0.21
C LEU A 105 -7.62 11.38 1.53
N ILE A 106 -6.98 10.67 2.45
CA ILE A 106 -6.53 11.23 3.72
C ILE A 106 -5.38 12.22 3.49
N SER A 107 -4.42 11.88 2.63
CA SER A 107 -3.35 12.79 2.22
C SER A 107 -3.91 14.05 1.57
N LEU A 108 -4.82 13.91 0.62
CA LEU A 108 -5.48 15.02 -0.07
C LEU A 108 -6.24 15.94 0.90
N ALA A 109 -6.94 15.35 1.90
CA ALA A 109 -7.63 16.13 2.94
C ALA A 109 -6.63 16.90 3.82
N MET A 110 -5.48 16.31 4.14
CA MET A 110 -4.42 16.96 4.91
C MET A 110 -3.77 18.09 4.10
N ASP A 111 -3.49 17.85 2.82
CA ASP A 111 -2.97 18.88 1.91
C ASP A 111 -3.93 20.08 1.80
N PHE A 112 -5.22 19.82 1.69
CA PHE A 112 -6.25 20.87 1.69
C PHE A 112 -6.27 21.67 3.01
N TYR A 113 -6.18 20.98 4.15
CA TYR A 113 -6.16 21.61 5.46
C TYR A 113 -4.91 22.44 5.73
N THR A 114 -3.75 21.97 5.26
CA THR A 114 -2.44 22.63 5.46
C THR A 114 -2.09 23.64 4.38
N GLY A 115 -2.85 23.68 3.28
CA GLY A 115 -2.50 24.47 2.09
C GLY A 115 -1.29 23.95 1.33
N ASN A 116 -0.89 22.69 1.56
CA ASN A 116 0.22 22.07 0.87
C ASN A 116 -0.22 21.58 -0.53
N LEU A 117 0.55 21.92 -1.56
CA LEU A 117 0.30 21.51 -2.94
C LEU A 117 1.33 20.48 -3.41
N ALA A 118 1.66 19.52 -2.56
CA ALA A 118 2.64 18.49 -2.89
C ALA A 118 2.13 17.54 -3.97
N VAL A 119 3.05 17.04 -4.77
CA VAL A 119 2.79 15.97 -5.74
C VAL A 119 3.07 14.64 -5.08
N SER A 120 2.05 13.78 -4.97
CA SER A 120 2.18 12.45 -4.35
C SER A 120 2.07 11.34 -5.39
N ALA A 121 2.95 10.34 -5.27
CA ALA A 121 2.89 9.10 -6.04
C ALA A 121 3.64 7.98 -5.30
N GLY A 122 3.15 6.76 -5.42
CA GLY A 122 3.76 5.56 -4.84
C GLY A 122 2.75 4.52 -4.37
N ALA A 123 3.15 3.27 -4.38
CA ALA A 123 2.37 2.17 -3.83
C ALA A 123 2.35 2.16 -2.29
N SER A 124 3.12 3.05 -1.64
CA SER A 124 3.39 3.00 -0.19
C SER A 124 2.13 3.09 0.66
N GLY A 125 1.16 3.95 0.32
CA GLY A 125 -0.12 4.02 1.03
C GLY A 125 -0.87 2.69 1.04
N ALA A 126 -0.93 2.00 -0.10
CA ALA A 126 -1.51 0.66 -0.17
C ALA A 126 -0.69 -0.39 0.60
N ILE A 127 0.66 -0.31 0.56
CA ILE A 127 1.56 -1.20 1.29
C ILE A 127 1.42 -1.01 2.81
N PHE A 128 1.29 0.21 3.30
CA PHE A 128 0.93 0.46 4.69
C PHE A 128 -0.44 -0.13 5.05
N GLY A 129 -1.37 -0.12 4.09
CA GLY A 129 -2.63 -0.84 4.22
C GLY A 129 -2.46 -2.35 4.40
N LEU A 130 -1.52 -2.97 3.68
CA LEU A 130 -1.18 -4.38 3.90
C LEU A 130 -0.58 -4.63 5.29
N LEU A 131 0.24 -3.71 5.80
CA LEU A 131 0.74 -3.76 7.19
C LEU A 131 -0.42 -3.71 8.20
N GLY A 132 -1.36 -2.76 8.01
CA GLY A 132 -2.55 -2.64 8.85
C GLY A 132 -3.41 -3.91 8.82
N ALA A 133 -3.64 -4.47 7.64
CA ALA A 133 -4.37 -5.72 7.47
C ALA A 133 -3.67 -6.90 8.14
N LEU A 134 -2.34 -7.00 8.00
CA LEU A 134 -1.55 -8.05 8.66
C LEU A 134 -1.61 -7.96 10.18
N LEU A 135 -1.64 -6.75 10.77
CA LEU A 135 -1.85 -6.59 12.23
C LEU A 135 -3.15 -7.26 12.66
N TRP A 136 -4.25 -7.00 11.96
CA TRP A 136 -5.54 -7.65 12.27
C TRP A 136 -5.50 -9.16 12.07
N VAL A 137 -4.99 -9.62 10.93
CA VAL A 137 -4.94 -11.06 10.58
C VAL A 137 -4.09 -11.82 11.59
N VAL A 138 -2.97 -11.26 12.06
CA VAL A 138 -2.13 -11.87 13.10
C VAL A 138 -2.87 -11.97 14.44
N ILE A 139 -3.61 -10.93 14.84
CA ILE A 139 -4.44 -10.96 16.05
C ILE A 139 -5.45 -12.12 15.96
N ARG A 140 -6.12 -12.28 14.82
CA ARG A 140 -7.11 -13.35 14.59
C ARG A 140 -6.49 -14.74 14.47
N ASN A 141 -5.24 -14.86 14.08
CA ASN A 141 -4.50 -16.10 13.85
C ASN A 141 -3.52 -16.46 15.00
N ARG A 142 -3.80 -16.03 16.23
CA ARG A 142 -2.98 -16.35 17.42
C ARG A 142 -1.50 -15.96 17.28
N GLY A 143 -1.25 -14.80 16.67
CA GLY A 143 0.06 -14.17 16.66
C GLY A 143 0.95 -14.46 15.44
N LYS A 144 0.48 -15.19 14.42
CA LYS A 144 1.30 -15.54 13.24
C LYS A 144 0.52 -15.53 11.93
N VAL A 145 1.20 -15.07 10.85
CA VAL A 145 0.77 -15.23 9.45
C VAL A 145 1.98 -15.64 8.62
N GLY A 146 2.03 -16.89 8.16
CA GLY A 146 3.20 -17.44 7.51
C GLY A 146 4.43 -17.39 8.43
N ARG A 147 5.47 -16.68 7.98
CA ARG A 147 6.70 -16.42 8.78
C ARG A 147 6.62 -15.14 9.61
N LEU A 148 5.59 -14.33 9.42
CA LEU A 148 5.43 -13.05 10.10
C LEU A 148 4.79 -13.24 11.47
N THR A 149 5.38 -12.62 12.49
CA THR A 149 4.84 -12.58 13.85
C THR A 149 4.26 -11.21 14.17
N GLY A 150 3.33 -11.13 15.12
CA GLY A 150 2.75 -9.86 15.53
C GLY A 150 3.78 -8.83 15.99
N ARG A 151 4.80 -9.28 16.74
CA ARG A 151 5.92 -8.42 17.16
C ARG A 151 6.74 -7.91 15.97
N GLY A 152 7.01 -8.79 14.98
CA GLY A 152 7.74 -8.41 13.76
C GLY A 152 6.97 -7.40 12.92
N ILE A 153 5.64 -7.59 12.75
CA ILE A 153 4.80 -6.64 12.01
C ILE A 153 4.72 -5.30 12.75
N LEU A 154 4.52 -5.31 14.07
CA LEU A 154 4.51 -4.07 14.85
C LEU A 154 5.85 -3.33 14.74
N PHE A 155 6.96 -4.05 14.83
CA PHE A 155 8.30 -3.47 14.63
C PHE A 155 8.44 -2.84 13.24
N MET A 156 7.99 -3.52 12.18
CA MET A 156 8.00 -2.98 10.80
C MET A 156 7.15 -1.70 10.70
N VAL A 157 5.96 -1.67 11.31
CA VAL A 157 5.10 -0.47 11.34
C VAL A 157 5.84 0.70 12.00
N LEU A 158 6.36 0.48 13.21
CA LEU A 158 7.06 1.53 13.98
C LEU A 158 8.30 2.03 13.25
N LEU A 159 9.09 1.12 12.69
CA LEU A 159 10.31 1.47 11.94
C LEU A 159 9.97 2.23 10.66
N SER A 160 8.96 1.78 9.90
CA SER A 160 8.54 2.44 8.65
C SER A 160 7.98 3.84 8.92
N LEU A 161 7.18 4.02 9.97
CA LEU A 161 6.69 5.34 10.38
C LEU A 161 7.85 6.23 10.87
N TYR A 162 8.77 5.70 11.67
CA TYR A 162 9.95 6.46 12.12
C TYR A 162 10.73 7.00 10.92
N PHE A 163 11.07 6.15 9.94
CA PHE A 163 11.77 6.61 8.74
C PHE A 163 10.90 7.56 7.89
N GLY A 164 9.59 7.34 7.82
CA GLY A 164 8.69 8.26 7.15
C GLY A 164 8.75 9.68 7.75
N PHE A 165 8.68 9.80 9.07
CA PHE A 165 8.70 11.10 9.76
C PHE A 165 10.09 11.75 9.82
N THR A 166 11.16 10.98 9.68
CA THR A 166 12.55 11.51 9.71
C THR A 166 13.12 11.79 8.31
N SER A 167 12.45 11.33 7.26
CA SER A 167 12.85 11.56 5.87
C SER A 167 12.04 12.69 5.22
N THR A 168 12.67 13.40 4.29
CA THR A 168 12.00 14.43 3.48
C THR A 168 11.27 13.81 2.29
N GLY A 169 10.19 14.45 1.83
CA GLY A 169 9.45 14.01 0.64
C GLY A 169 8.58 12.76 0.86
N VAL A 170 8.33 12.37 2.11
CA VAL A 170 7.47 11.23 2.44
C VAL A 170 6.08 11.72 2.84
N ASP A 171 5.06 11.17 2.20
CA ASP A 171 3.65 11.42 2.50
C ASP A 171 3.20 10.61 3.71
N ASN A 172 3.47 11.14 4.91
CA ASN A 172 3.12 10.47 6.17
C ASN A 172 1.61 10.38 6.39
N ALA A 173 0.83 11.32 5.86
CA ALA A 173 -0.62 11.29 5.95
C ALA A 173 -1.16 10.08 5.17
N ALA A 174 -0.64 9.83 3.96
CA ALA A 174 -0.96 8.63 3.19
C ALA A 174 -0.53 7.34 3.91
N HIS A 175 0.64 7.31 4.56
CA HIS A 175 1.12 6.13 5.29
C HIS A 175 0.19 5.77 6.47
N VAL A 176 -0.11 6.73 7.32
CA VAL A 176 -1.02 6.53 8.47
C VAL A 176 -2.43 6.22 7.98
N GLY A 177 -2.92 6.94 6.97
CA GLY A 177 -4.22 6.71 6.36
C GLY A 177 -4.34 5.31 5.78
N GLY A 178 -3.35 4.86 5.03
CA GLY A 178 -3.28 3.50 4.48
C GLY A 178 -3.32 2.42 5.55
N LEU A 179 -2.51 2.58 6.60
CA LEU A 179 -2.47 1.66 7.75
C LEU A 179 -3.86 1.49 8.40
N ILE A 180 -4.54 2.61 8.66
CA ILE A 180 -5.88 2.62 9.26
C ILE A 180 -6.90 1.97 8.31
N CYS A 181 -6.95 2.39 7.05
CA CYS A 181 -7.88 1.86 6.05
C CYS A 181 -7.70 0.35 5.86
N GLY A 182 -6.45 -0.11 5.78
CA GLY A 182 -6.15 -1.54 5.63
C GLY A 182 -6.53 -2.36 6.84
N PHE A 183 -6.27 -1.87 8.04
CA PHE A 183 -6.71 -2.51 9.28
C PHE A 183 -8.24 -2.64 9.32
N LEU A 184 -8.97 -1.55 9.10
CA LEU A 184 -10.44 -1.53 9.13
C LEU A 184 -11.04 -2.43 8.04
N THR A 185 -10.48 -2.40 6.82
CA THR A 185 -10.91 -3.28 5.73
C THR A 185 -10.68 -4.74 6.08
N ALA A 186 -9.56 -5.08 6.71
CA ALA A 186 -9.30 -6.45 7.15
C ALA A 186 -10.23 -6.88 8.29
N VAL A 187 -10.61 -5.99 9.20
CA VAL A 187 -11.63 -6.27 10.24
C VAL A 187 -12.95 -6.71 9.59
N LEU A 188 -13.37 -6.05 8.52
CA LEU A 188 -14.61 -6.37 7.81
C LEU A 188 -14.52 -7.67 6.99
N LEU A 189 -13.35 -7.98 6.42
CA LEU A 189 -13.20 -9.07 5.45
C LEU A 189 -12.66 -10.38 6.04
N TYR A 190 -11.97 -10.32 7.19
CA TYR A 190 -11.27 -11.47 7.74
C TYR A 190 -11.64 -11.76 9.20
N HIS A 191 -12.33 -12.86 9.41
CA HIS A 191 -12.84 -13.27 10.72
C HIS A 191 -11.99 -14.35 11.41
N GLY A 192 -10.84 -14.72 10.82
CA GLY A 192 -9.93 -15.75 11.33
C GLY A 192 -10.13 -17.11 10.67
N ARG A 193 -9.19 -18.03 10.91
CA ARG A 193 -9.33 -19.44 10.51
C ARG A 193 -10.29 -20.15 11.45
N ASN A 194 -11.24 -20.89 10.89
CA ASN A 194 -11.98 -21.90 11.67
C ASN A 194 -11.01 -23.06 11.96
N VAL A 195 -10.25 -22.94 13.03
CA VAL A 195 -9.49 -24.08 13.56
C VAL A 195 -10.43 -24.80 14.50
N PRO A 196 -10.78 -26.09 14.25
CA PRO A 196 -11.52 -26.88 15.19
C PRO A 196 -10.78 -26.84 16.54
N ARG A 197 -11.48 -26.59 17.64
CA ARG A 197 -10.92 -26.81 18.98
C ARG A 197 -10.54 -28.28 19.06
N GLN A 198 -9.25 -28.57 19.17
CA GLN A 198 -8.85 -29.89 19.66
C GLN A 198 -9.31 -29.92 21.10
N GLU A 199 -10.34 -30.70 21.35
CA GLU A 199 -10.72 -31.05 22.71
C GLU A 199 -9.54 -31.82 23.32
N VAL A 200 -8.99 -31.25 24.39
CA VAL A 200 -7.95 -31.84 25.25
C VAL A 200 -8.63 -32.74 26.27
#